data_e9f1c124dd8478c83db6ec5876e330ef
#
_entry.id   e9f1c124dd8478c83db6ec5876e330ef
#
_cell.length_a   1.000
_cell.length_b   1.000
_cell.length_c   1.000
_cell.angle_alpha   90.00
_cell.angle_beta   90.00
_cell.angle_gamma   90.00
#
_symmetry.space_group_name_H-M   'P 1'
#
loop_
_entity.id
_entity.type
_entity.pdbx_description
1 polymer ?
#
loop_
_entity_poly.entity_id
_entity_poly.type
_entity_poly.pdbx_seq_one_letter_code
_entity_poly.pdbx_strand_id
1 'polypeptide(L)'
;MINNFPRIKLGHFPTPIESLQNITKELGGPEIFIKRDDCTGLATGGNKTRKLEFIMPDAVKNKADLVVTVGAIQSNHARQTAAACAILGIK
;
A
#
# COMPACT_ATOMS: atom_id res chain seq x y z
N MET A 1 11.70 13.13 -9.57
CA MET A 1 11.79 12.19 -8.44
C MET A 1 10.62 11.23 -8.52
N ILE A 2 9.96 10.81 -7.43
CA ILE A 2 8.89 9.81 -7.50
C ILE A 2 7.74 10.20 -8.45
N ASN A 3 7.46 11.47 -8.59
CA ASN A 3 6.43 11.98 -9.50
C ASN A 3 6.75 11.80 -10.98
N ASN A 4 7.97 11.37 -11.32
CA ASN A 4 8.38 11.09 -12.69
C ASN A 4 8.05 9.65 -13.13
N PHE A 5 7.59 8.83 -12.21
CA PHE A 5 7.19 7.45 -12.50
C PHE A 5 5.68 7.35 -12.76
N PRO A 6 5.26 6.51 -13.71
CA PRO A 6 3.84 6.22 -13.92
C PRO A 6 3.19 5.72 -12.62
N ARG A 7 1.97 6.18 -12.35
CA ARG A 7 1.23 5.83 -11.15
C ARG A 7 -0.23 5.58 -11.47
N ILE A 8 -0.78 4.50 -10.93
CA ILE A 8 -2.22 4.20 -10.94
C ILE A 8 -2.76 4.43 -9.53
N LYS A 9 -3.83 5.20 -9.39
CA LYS A 9 -4.46 5.43 -8.09
C LYS A 9 -5.21 4.17 -7.64
N LEU A 10 -4.75 3.55 -6.58
CA LEU A 10 -5.36 2.35 -5.98
C LEU A 10 -5.86 2.59 -4.56
N GLY A 11 -5.33 3.57 -3.86
CA GLY A 11 -5.62 3.82 -2.46
C GLY A 11 -5.96 5.26 -2.13
N HIS A 12 -6.21 5.49 -0.85
CA HIS A 12 -6.50 6.79 -0.28
C HIS A 12 -5.21 7.43 0.27
N PHE A 13 -4.75 8.46 -0.40
CA PHE A 13 -3.55 9.21 -0.03
C PHE A 13 -3.81 10.73 -0.01
N PRO A 14 -3.11 11.48 0.86
CA PRO A 14 -2.15 11.01 1.87
C PRO A 14 -2.82 10.30 3.04
N THR A 15 -2.12 9.30 3.62
CA THR A 15 -2.56 8.69 4.88
C THR A 15 -2.24 9.60 6.06
N PRO A 16 -3.04 9.58 7.16
CA PRO A 16 -2.79 10.40 8.34
C PRO A 16 -1.45 10.11 9.03
N ILE A 17 -0.96 11.08 9.76
CA ILE A 17 0.10 10.93 10.76
C ILE A 17 -0.52 11.29 12.10
N GLU A 18 -0.42 10.41 13.07
CA GLU A 18 -0.99 10.58 14.41
C GLU A 18 0.12 10.51 15.48
N SER A 19 0.05 11.38 16.49
CA SER A 19 0.94 11.33 17.64
C SER A 19 0.52 10.21 18.61
N LEU A 20 1.48 9.41 19.04
CA LEU A 20 1.29 8.34 20.02
C LEU A 20 1.67 8.84 21.43
N GLN A 21 0.87 9.72 22.00
CA GLN A 21 1.15 10.44 23.24
C GLN A 21 1.41 9.50 24.43
N ASN A 22 0.60 8.45 24.59
CA ASN A 22 0.73 7.52 25.72
C ASN A 22 2.05 6.74 25.67
N ILE A 23 2.41 6.20 24.49
CA ILE A 23 3.68 5.50 24.30
C ILE A 23 4.86 6.45 24.46
N THR A 24 4.78 7.65 23.91
CA THR A 24 5.80 8.69 24.06
C THR A 24 6.06 8.98 25.55
N LYS A 25 5.00 9.15 26.32
CA LYS A 25 5.09 9.41 27.77
C LYS A 25 5.68 8.21 28.52
N GLU A 26 5.23 7.01 28.20
CA GLU A 26 5.69 5.78 28.87
C GLU A 26 7.18 5.53 28.67
N LEU A 27 7.67 5.75 27.45
CA LEU A 27 9.07 5.52 27.11
C LEU A 27 10.00 6.67 27.52
N GLY A 28 9.47 7.86 27.79
CA GLY A 28 10.26 9.02 28.25
C GLY A 28 11.31 9.51 27.25
N GLY A 29 11.14 9.22 25.96
CA GLY A 29 12.05 9.55 24.88
C GLY A 29 11.51 10.62 23.92
N PRO A 30 11.96 10.62 22.66
CA PRO A 30 11.44 11.53 21.62
C PRO A 30 9.97 11.28 21.34
N GLU A 31 9.30 12.29 20.79
CA GLU A 31 7.89 12.15 20.39
C GLU A 31 7.73 11.12 19.28
N ILE A 32 6.79 10.20 19.48
CA ILE A 32 6.53 9.07 18.57
C ILE A 32 5.26 9.33 17.77
N PHE A 33 5.36 9.16 16.46
CA PHE A 33 4.24 9.28 15.53
C PHE A 33 4.02 7.96 14.79
N ILE A 34 2.78 7.70 14.40
CA ILE A 34 2.44 6.61 13.49
C ILE A 34 1.94 7.16 12.15
N LYS A 35 2.53 6.68 11.06
CA LYS A 35 2.01 6.87 9.70
C LYS A 35 0.96 5.80 9.43
N ARG A 36 -0.29 6.18 9.27
CA ARG A 36 -1.45 5.27 9.18
C ARG A 36 -1.57 4.62 7.80
N ASP A 37 -0.57 3.84 7.41
CA ASP A 37 -0.61 3.11 6.14
C ASP A 37 -1.50 1.85 6.18
N ASP A 38 -2.07 1.53 7.32
CA ASP A 38 -3.24 0.67 7.47
C ASP A 38 -4.50 1.27 6.85
N CYS A 39 -4.59 2.61 6.75
CA CYS A 39 -5.75 3.34 6.23
C CYS A 39 -5.70 3.61 4.72
N THR A 40 -4.92 2.89 3.94
CA THR A 40 -4.82 3.08 2.49
C THR A 40 -6.07 2.65 1.70
N GLY A 41 -6.94 1.85 2.29
CA GLY A 41 -8.26 1.52 1.75
C GLY A 41 -8.31 0.31 0.82
N LEU A 42 -7.29 0.03 0.04
CA LEU A 42 -7.27 -1.10 -0.90
C LEU A 42 -7.36 -2.44 -0.16
N ALA A 43 -8.45 -3.17 -0.37
CA ALA A 43 -8.71 -4.46 0.29
C ALA A 43 -8.45 -4.39 1.80
N THR A 44 -9.20 -3.55 2.50
CA THR A 44 -9.07 -3.24 3.94
C THR A 44 -7.80 -2.50 4.36
N GLY A 45 -7.01 -2.02 3.41
CA GLY A 45 -5.83 -1.19 3.66
C GLY A 45 -4.54 -1.96 3.91
N GLY A 46 -3.45 -1.24 3.93
CA GLY A 46 -2.10 -1.73 4.17
C GLY A 46 -1.04 -0.98 3.37
N ASN A 47 0.19 -1.07 3.83
CA ASN A 47 1.32 -0.30 3.28
C ASN A 47 1.72 -0.70 1.84
N LYS A 48 1.31 -1.88 1.36
CA LYS A 48 1.70 -2.37 0.03
C LYS A 48 1.01 -1.64 -1.11
N THR A 49 -0.11 -0.99 -0.84
CA THR A 49 -0.78 -0.09 -1.80
C THR A 49 0.17 0.95 -2.37
N ARG A 50 1.07 1.52 -1.54
CA ARG A 50 2.05 2.52 -2.01
C ARG A 50 2.90 2.02 -3.15
N LYS A 51 3.48 0.83 -3.01
CA LYS A 51 4.33 0.27 -4.07
C LYS A 51 3.50 -0.24 -5.26
N LEU A 52 2.33 -0.79 -5.02
CA LEU A 52 1.47 -1.32 -6.09
C LEU A 52 1.02 -0.21 -7.04
N GLU A 53 0.77 1.01 -6.56
CA GLU A 53 0.45 2.15 -7.41
C GLU A 53 1.53 2.47 -8.45
N PHE A 54 2.79 2.08 -8.19
CA PHE A 54 3.92 2.28 -9.11
C PHE A 54 4.35 1.01 -9.86
N ILE A 55 4.01 -0.17 -9.35
CA ILE A 55 4.33 -1.45 -9.99
C ILE A 55 3.27 -1.82 -11.04
N MET A 56 2.00 -1.65 -10.71
CA MET A 56 0.89 -2.06 -11.60
C MET A 56 0.86 -1.32 -12.94
N PRO A 57 1.33 -0.06 -13.07
CA PRO A 57 1.49 0.56 -14.40
C PRO A 57 2.31 -0.25 -15.38
N ASP A 58 3.36 -0.96 -14.93
CA ASP A 58 4.18 -1.79 -15.80
C ASP A 58 3.40 -3.02 -16.29
N ALA A 59 2.59 -3.64 -15.43
CA ALA A 59 1.73 -4.75 -15.82
C ALA A 59 0.71 -4.30 -16.90
N VAL A 60 0.08 -3.15 -16.70
CA VAL A 60 -0.87 -2.58 -17.67
C VAL A 60 -0.20 -2.23 -18.99
N LYS A 61 0.96 -1.56 -18.94
CA LYS A 61 1.74 -1.18 -20.13
C LYS A 61 2.16 -2.39 -20.95
N ASN A 62 2.52 -3.47 -20.29
CA ASN A 62 2.92 -4.72 -20.94
C ASN A 62 1.75 -5.63 -21.29
N LYS A 63 0.49 -5.19 -21.07
CA LYS A 63 -0.72 -5.96 -21.35
C LYS A 63 -0.69 -7.34 -20.68
N ALA A 64 -0.26 -7.38 -19.42
CA ALA A 64 -0.18 -8.63 -18.66
C ALA A 64 -1.58 -9.24 -18.45
N ASP A 65 -1.73 -10.51 -18.78
CA ASP A 65 -2.96 -11.27 -18.52
C ASP A 65 -2.99 -11.83 -17.11
N LEU A 66 -1.82 -11.97 -16.49
CA LEU A 66 -1.65 -12.61 -15.19
C LEU A 66 -0.54 -11.93 -14.40
N VAL A 67 -0.78 -11.74 -13.10
CA VAL A 67 0.23 -11.33 -12.13
C VAL A 67 0.43 -12.44 -11.12
N VAL A 68 1.67 -12.87 -10.96
CA VAL A 68 2.04 -13.88 -9.97
C VAL A 68 2.74 -13.22 -8.78
N THR A 69 2.31 -13.55 -7.58
CA THR A 69 2.94 -13.07 -6.34
C THR A 69 3.03 -14.21 -5.32
N VAL A 70 3.89 -14.04 -4.33
CA VAL A 70 4.11 -15.00 -3.25
C VAL A 70 3.89 -14.32 -1.90
N GLY A 71 3.27 -15.05 -0.99
CA GLY A 71 3.05 -14.58 0.37
C GLY A 71 2.48 -15.71 1.25
N ALA A 72 2.63 -15.59 2.56
CA ALA A 72 1.95 -16.47 3.51
C ALA A 72 0.42 -16.23 3.47
N ILE A 73 -0.36 -17.10 4.10
CA ILE A 73 -1.82 -17.04 4.11
C ILE A 73 -2.34 -15.66 4.58
N GLN A 74 -1.69 -15.05 5.56
CA GLN A 74 -2.04 -13.75 6.12
C GLN A 74 -1.36 -12.55 5.43
N SER A 75 -0.70 -12.76 4.28
CA SER A 75 0.07 -11.71 3.61
C SER A 75 -0.81 -10.56 3.16
N ASN A 76 -0.58 -9.36 3.68
CA ASN A 76 -1.22 -8.15 3.20
C ASN A 76 -0.79 -7.81 1.76
N HIS A 77 0.43 -8.19 1.37
CA HIS A 77 0.92 -8.00 0.01
C HIS A 77 0.12 -8.85 -0.99
N ALA A 78 -0.04 -10.13 -0.74
CA ALA A 78 -0.81 -11.02 -1.62
C ALA A 78 -2.27 -10.55 -1.76
N ARG A 79 -2.92 -10.21 -0.64
CA ARG A 79 -4.28 -9.69 -0.60
C ARG A 79 -4.43 -8.38 -1.41
N GLN A 80 -3.53 -7.42 -1.22
CA GLN A 80 -3.59 -6.13 -1.92
C GLN A 80 -3.21 -6.26 -3.40
N THR A 81 -2.30 -7.17 -3.76
CA THR A 81 -1.98 -7.47 -5.16
C THR A 81 -3.19 -8.04 -5.88
N ALA A 82 -3.88 -9.01 -5.28
CA ALA A 82 -5.12 -9.57 -5.83
C ALA A 82 -6.20 -8.50 -6.04
N ALA A 83 -6.37 -7.60 -5.07
CA ALA A 83 -7.33 -6.50 -5.18
C ALA A 83 -6.94 -5.50 -6.29
N ALA A 84 -5.66 -5.17 -6.44
CA ALA A 84 -5.17 -4.31 -7.52
C ALA A 84 -5.42 -4.95 -8.89
N CYS A 85 -5.14 -6.25 -9.03
CA CYS A 85 -5.42 -7.00 -10.25
C CYS A 85 -6.92 -7.01 -10.59
N ALA A 86 -7.78 -7.24 -9.59
CA ALA A 86 -9.23 -7.21 -9.78
C ALA A 86 -9.72 -5.85 -10.29
N ILE A 87 -9.20 -4.74 -9.76
CA ILE A 87 -9.53 -3.38 -10.23
C ILE A 87 -9.10 -3.19 -11.69
N LEU A 88 -7.97 -3.76 -12.09
CA LEU A 88 -7.37 -3.56 -13.41
C LEU A 88 -7.81 -4.62 -14.45
N GLY A 89 -8.62 -5.59 -14.05
CA GLY A 89 -9.07 -6.67 -14.95
C GLY A 89 -7.96 -7.66 -15.32
N ILE A 90 -6.94 -7.80 -14.46
CA ILE A 90 -5.82 -8.73 -14.62
C ILE A 90 -6.05 -9.93 -13.68
N LYS A 91 -5.67 -11.14 -14.11
CA LYS A 91 -5.75 -12.36 -13.28
C LYS A 91 -4.56 -12.50 -12.34
#